data_534439994ecaa78149c3cd012db65ff6
#
_entry.id   534439994ecaa78149c3cd012db65ff6
#
_cell.length_a   1.000
_cell.length_b   1.000
_cell.length_c   1.000
_cell.angle_alpha   90.00
_cell.angle_beta   90.00
_cell.angle_gamma   90.00
#
_symmetry.space_group_name_H-M   'P 1'
#
loop_
_entity.id
_entity.type
_entity.pdbx_description
1 polymer ?
#
loop_
_entity_poly.entity_id
_entity_poly.type
_entity_poly.pdbx_seq_one_letter_code
_entity_poly.pdbx_strand_id
1 'polypeptide(L)' 'MKEKLLRAVRAKHQAKMEEALVNIEVYEHSVGIGEHPDLVEAVEAQVDKYVHALEMVEGVNSILGEEH' A
#
# COMPACT_ATOMS: atom_id res chain seq x y z
N MET A 1 -0.39 19.74 17.52
CA MET A 1 -0.35 18.36 18.01
C MET A 1 -1.13 17.38 17.15
N LYS A 2 -2.40 17.71 16.85
CA LYS A 2 -3.22 16.88 15.99
C LYS A 2 -2.56 16.59 14.64
N GLU A 3 -1.98 17.63 14.04
CA GLU A 3 -1.34 17.47 12.74
C GLU A 3 -0.18 16.52 12.77
N LYS A 4 0.58 16.52 13.86
CA LYS A 4 1.73 15.64 14.00
C LYS A 4 1.31 14.19 14.04
N LEU A 5 0.24 13.88 14.77
CA LEU A 5 -0.28 12.52 14.86
C LEU A 5 -0.86 12.07 13.52
N LEU A 6 -1.59 12.95 12.85
CA LEU A 6 -2.15 12.66 11.54
C LEU A 6 -1.06 12.43 10.50
N ARG A 7 0.01 13.22 10.54
CA ARG A 7 1.14 13.04 9.64
C ARG A 7 1.86 11.71 9.89
N ALA A 8 1.92 11.29 11.16
CA ALA A 8 2.51 10.01 11.51
C ALA A 8 1.66 8.84 10.96
N VAL A 9 0.35 8.95 11.03
CA VAL A 9 -0.55 7.97 10.43
C VAL A 9 -0.31 7.89 8.92
N ARG A 10 -0.22 9.06 8.27
CA ARG A 10 0.04 9.12 6.84
C ARG A 10 1.36 8.45 6.47
N ALA A 11 2.41 8.78 7.20
CA ALA A 11 3.73 8.20 6.94
C ALA A 11 3.73 6.69 7.09
N LYS A 12 3.02 6.18 8.09
CA LYS A 12 2.87 4.74 8.31
C LYS A 12 2.24 4.06 7.10
N HIS A 13 1.18 4.66 6.57
CA HIS A 13 0.48 4.06 5.44
C HIS A 13 1.19 4.28 4.12
N GLN A 14 1.93 5.38 3.97
CA GLN A 14 2.78 5.57 2.80
C GLN A 14 3.85 4.48 2.74
N ALA A 15 4.42 4.12 3.89
CA ALA A 15 5.39 3.03 3.95
C ALA A 15 4.75 1.69 3.57
N LYS A 16 3.51 1.47 3.98
CA LYS A 16 2.78 0.25 3.62
C LYS A 16 2.50 0.18 2.11
N MET A 17 2.22 1.31 1.49
CA MET A 17 2.04 1.37 0.04
C MET A 17 3.33 0.94 -0.67
N GLU A 18 4.45 1.49 -0.24
CA GLU A 18 5.75 1.13 -0.84
C GLU A 18 6.08 -0.34 -0.63
N GLU A 19 5.82 -0.85 0.58
CA GLU A 19 6.05 -2.25 0.88
C GLU A 19 5.24 -3.16 -0.04
N ALA A 20 3.96 -2.83 -0.24
CA ALA A 20 3.11 -3.61 -1.13
C ALA A 20 3.64 -3.62 -2.56
N LEU A 21 4.10 -2.46 -3.05
CA LEU A 21 4.66 -2.36 -4.41
C LEU A 21 5.93 -3.19 -4.56
N VAL A 22 6.80 -3.15 -3.55
CA VAL A 22 8.02 -3.97 -3.56
C VAL A 22 7.66 -5.45 -3.58
N ASN A 23 6.70 -5.85 -2.78
CA ASN A 23 6.28 -7.26 -2.73
C ASN A 23 5.68 -7.72 -4.07
N ILE A 24 4.90 -6.87 -4.71
CA ILE A 24 4.35 -7.17 -6.03
C ILE A 24 5.48 -7.38 -7.04
N GLU A 25 6.46 -6.49 -7.00
CA GLU A 25 7.61 -6.59 -7.90
C GLU A 25 8.38 -7.91 -7.69
N VAL A 26 8.58 -8.28 -6.43
CA VAL A 26 9.25 -9.54 -6.11
C VAL A 26 8.47 -10.74 -6.67
N TYR A 27 7.15 -10.75 -6.48
CA TYR A 27 6.31 -11.84 -7.00
C TYR A 27 6.34 -11.88 -8.52
N GLU A 28 6.33 -10.73 -9.18
CA GLU A 28 6.36 -10.67 -10.63
C GLU A 28 7.66 -11.20 -11.21
N HIS A 29 8.77 -10.98 -10.52
CA HIS A 29 10.05 -11.49 -10.95
C HIS A 29 10.17 -13.01 -10.72
N SER A 30 9.28 -13.57 -9.93
CA SER A 30 9.27 -15.01 -9.66
C SER A 30 8.40 -15.79 -10.64
N VAL A 31 7.71 -15.10 -11.54
CA VAL A 31 6.71 -15.72 -12.42
C VAL A 31 7.29 -16.71 -13.42
N GLY A 32 8.58 -16.65 -13.69
CA GLY A 32 9.22 -17.61 -14.57
C GLY A 32 9.19 -19.04 -14.06
N ILE A 33 8.71 -19.26 -12.85
CA ILE A 33 8.74 -20.56 -12.18
C ILE A 33 7.43 -21.32 -12.38
N GLY A 34 6.58 -20.89 -13.27
CA GLY A 34 5.35 -21.59 -13.56
C GLY A 34 4.13 -20.89 -13.02
N GLU A 35 3.01 -21.25 -13.56
CA GLU A 35 1.76 -20.63 -13.21
C GLU A 35 1.20 -21.23 -11.92
N HIS A 36 1.40 -20.56 -10.83
CA HIS A 36 0.81 -20.96 -9.57
C HIS A 36 -0.39 -20.08 -9.28
N PRO A 37 -1.59 -20.65 -9.10
CA PRO A 37 -2.76 -19.88 -8.69
C PRO A 37 -2.48 -19.11 -7.41
N ASP A 38 -1.63 -19.65 -6.55
CA ASP A 38 -1.27 -19.02 -5.28
C ASP A 38 -0.53 -17.70 -5.48
N LEU A 39 0.18 -17.53 -6.61
CA LEU A 39 0.84 -16.25 -6.89
C LEU A 39 -0.17 -15.15 -7.19
N VAL A 40 -1.25 -15.50 -7.86
CA VAL A 40 -2.31 -14.53 -8.13
C VAL A 40 -2.92 -14.06 -6.81
N GLU A 41 -3.21 -14.98 -5.91
CA GLU A 41 -3.75 -14.64 -4.61
C GLU A 41 -2.76 -13.80 -3.78
N ALA A 42 -1.48 -14.14 -3.85
CA ALA A 42 -0.45 -13.40 -3.13
C ALA A 42 -0.35 -11.96 -3.63
N VAL A 43 -0.37 -11.78 -4.94
CA VAL A 43 -0.34 -10.44 -5.54
C VAL A 43 -1.62 -9.68 -5.21
N GLU A 44 -2.77 -10.35 -5.28
CA GLU A 44 -4.05 -9.72 -4.92
C GLU A 44 -4.03 -9.21 -3.49
N ALA A 45 -3.45 -9.97 -2.57
CA ALA A 45 -3.34 -9.54 -1.18
C ALA A 45 -2.49 -8.27 -1.06
N GLN A 46 -1.45 -8.14 -1.88
CA GLN A 46 -0.63 -6.93 -1.88
C GLN A 46 -1.37 -5.74 -2.49
N VAL A 47 -2.15 -5.99 -3.53
CA VAL A 47 -2.99 -4.93 -4.12
C VAL A 47 -4.01 -4.44 -3.09
N ASP A 48 -4.61 -5.35 -2.34
CA ASP A 48 -5.55 -5.00 -1.29
C ASP A 48 -4.88 -4.13 -0.22
N LYS A 49 -3.69 -4.51 0.21
CA LYS A 49 -2.91 -3.71 1.16
C LYS A 49 -2.63 -2.32 0.61
N TYR A 50 -2.24 -2.23 -0.66
CA TYR A 50 -1.97 -0.96 -1.30
C TYR A 50 -3.20 -0.06 -1.33
N VAL A 51 -4.33 -0.61 -1.75
CA VAL A 51 -5.57 0.14 -1.85
C VAL A 51 -6.01 0.66 -0.48
N HIS A 52 -5.95 -0.21 0.54
CA HIS A 52 -6.30 0.20 1.90
C HIS A 52 -5.39 1.32 2.40
N ALA A 53 -4.09 1.18 2.20
CA ALA A 53 -3.13 2.20 2.61
C ALA A 53 -3.35 3.52 1.87
N LEU A 54 -3.64 3.44 0.57
CA LEU A 54 -3.94 4.62 -0.23
C LEU A 54 -5.17 5.36 0.32
N GLU A 55 -6.22 4.62 0.65
CA GLU A 55 -7.42 5.22 1.24
C GLU A 55 -7.11 5.91 2.57
N MET A 56 -6.24 5.31 3.38
CA MET A 56 -5.84 5.92 4.64
C MET A 56 -5.08 7.22 4.41
N VAL A 57 -4.16 7.23 3.44
CA VAL A 57 -3.40 8.44 3.10
C VAL A 57 -4.36 9.54 2.60
N GLU A 58 -5.28 9.18 1.73
CA GLU A 58 -6.27 10.13 1.21
C GLU A 58 -7.16 10.66 2.31
N GLY A 59 -7.55 9.79 3.25
CA GLY A 59 -8.35 10.20 4.41
C GLY A 59 -7.62 11.21 5.27
N VAL A 60 -6.34 10.97 5.56
CA VAL A 60 -5.53 11.91 6.34
C VAL A 60 -5.40 13.23 5.59
N ASN A 61 -5.12 13.19 4.28
CA ASN A 61 -5.01 14.39 3.48
C ASN A 61 -6.30 15.22 3.51
N SER A 62 -7.43 14.53 3.48
CA SER A 62 -8.74 15.18 3.57
C SER A 62 -8.90 15.91 4.91
N ILE A 63 -8.57 15.23 6.00
CA ILE A 63 -8.67 15.82 7.34
C ILE A 63 -7.75 17.03 7.48
N LEU A 64 -6.55 16.94 6.92
CA LEU A 64 -5.56 18.03 6.97
C LEU A 64 -5.85 19.14 5.98
N GLY A 65 -6.76 18.93 5.04
CA GLY A 65 -7.03 19.90 3.98
C GLY A 65 -5.94 19.93 2.92
N GLU A 66 -5.20 18.83 2.74
CA GLU A 66 -4.10 18.75 1.79
C GLU A 66 -4.45 17.84 0.60
N GLU A 67 -5.65 17.99 0.08
CA GLU A 67 -6.07 17.25 -1.10
C GLU A 67 -5.59 17.90 -2.39
N HIS A 68 -5.22 17.03 -3.34
CA HIS A 68 -4.84 17.47 -4.68
C HIS A 68 -5.73 16.82 -5.71
#